data_384e9a0eb4ac1889356064fc4a5bf65d
#
_entry.id   384e9a0eb4ac1889356064fc4a5bf65d
#
_cell.length_a   1.000
_cell.length_b   1.000
_cell.length_c   1.000
_cell.angle_alpha   90.00
_cell.angle_beta   90.00
_cell.angle_gamma   90.00
#
_symmetry.space_group_name_H-M   'P 1'
#
loop_
_entity.id
_entity.type
_entity.pdbx_description
1 polymer ?
#
loop_
_entity_poly.entity_id
_entity_poly.type
_entity_poly.pdbx_seq_one_letter_code
_entity_poly.pdbx_strand_id
1 'polypeptide(L)'
;KKSYQFKLEEKYNLFNFPEDKKWLMLANYSDKTMLRNALAFELGYLSKLDWTPNYHFAEVVINGKLKGLYQFTEKVETGDYNRVKIGDEGFLLEVDQLSRIDFDDISFWTEKKLLFVVKDPDLESGSSELEKIKSYVIQTENVLYGDEFDDPNTGYSKYIDVDSFVDWYLINEISKNNDAIFFSSVYMNYVQGGKLKMGPIWDFDIAFGNINYNNNEKIDGFYVKNAPWIERLFQDKFFVEKVKSRYNY
;
A
#
# COMPACT_ATOMS: atom_id res chain seq x y z
N LYS A 1 -8.94 22.12 4.14
CA LYS A 1 -7.86 22.34 3.17
C LYS A 1 -7.92 21.21 2.15
N LYS A 2 -7.79 21.50 0.85
CA LYS A 2 -7.95 20.55 -0.24
C LYS A 2 -6.57 20.10 -0.74
N SER A 3 -6.38 18.78 -0.95
CA SER A 3 -5.23 18.24 -1.68
C SER A 3 -5.38 18.51 -3.17
N TYR A 4 -4.26 18.54 -3.87
CA TYR A 4 -4.21 18.75 -5.32
C TYR A 4 -3.33 17.70 -5.98
N GLN A 5 -3.73 17.30 -7.18
CA GLN A 5 -2.86 16.62 -8.14
C GLN A 5 -2.59 17.59 -9.29
N PHE A 6 -1.36 17.59 -9.78
CA PHE A 6 -1.01 18.36 -10.98
C PHE A 6 -0.12 17.55 -11.90
N LYS A 7 -0.17 17.88 -13.18
CA LYS A 7 0.64 17.26 -14.23
C LYS A 7 1.37 18.35 -14.97
N LEU A 8 2.68 18.22 -15.06
CA LEU A 8 3.54 19.11 -15.83
C LEU A 8 3.53 18.71 -17.32
N GLU A 9 3.87 19.64 -18.21
CA GLU A 9 3.98 19.37 -19.65
C GLU A 9 5.14 18.41 -19.91
N GLU A 10 6.29 18.63 -19.25
CA GLU A 10 7.48 17.80 -19.34
C GLU A 10 7.81 17.16 -17.99
N LYS A 11 8.71 16.16 -18.00
CA LYS A 11 9.25 15.57 -16.78
C LYS A 11 10.21 16.57 -16.12
N TYR A 12 10.09 16.72 -14.81
CA TYR A 12 10.98 17.55 -13.99
C TYR A 12 11.39 16.82 -12.72
N ASN A 13 12.62 17.08 -12.30
CA ASN A 13 13.15 16.69 -11.01
C ASN A 13 12.75 17.75 -9.98
N LEU A 14 11.60 17.58 -9.34
CA LEU A 14 11.18 18.47 -8.26
C LEU A 14 11.80 18.00 -6.94
N PHE A 15 12.37 18.92 -6.18
CA PHE A 15 12.97 18.66 -4.85
C PHE A 15 14.04 17.54 -4.85
N ASN A 16 14.75 17.35 -5.96
CA ASN A 16 15.69 16.25 -6.21
C ASN A 16 15.04 14.84 -6.22
N PHE A 17 13.73 14.75 -6.42
CA PHE A 17 13.06 13.47 -6.67
C PHE A 17 13.36 12.99 -8.09
N PRO A 18 13.21 11.69 -8.37
CA PRO A 18 13.26 11.20 -9.75
C PRO A 18 12.30 11.96 -10.65
N GLU A 19 12.71 12.20 -11.91
CA GLU A 19 11.93 12.99 -12.86
C GLU A 19 10.56 12.38 -13.14
N ASP A 20 9.52 13.20 -13.02
CA ASP A 20 8.15 12.83 -13.38
C ASP A 20 7.33 14.04 -13.82
N LYS A 21 6.16 13.76 -14.41
CA LYS A 21 5.15 14.77 -14.77
C LYS A 21 4.07 14.92 -13.70
N LYS A 22 3.73 13.85 -12.97
CA LYS A 22 2.58 13.79 -12.06
C LYS A 22 3.02 13.87 -10.61
N TRP A 23 2.44 14.81 -9.90
CA TRP A 23 2.79 15.12 -8.51
C TRP A 23 1.54 15.35 -7.69
N LEU A 24 1.64 15.07 -6.40
CA LEU A 24 0.60 15.33 -5.42
C LEU A 24 1.05 16.42 -4.44
N MET A 25 0.10 17.25 -4.05
CA MET A 25 0.21 18.18 -2.92
C MET A 25 -0.82 17.77 -1.89
N LEU A 26 -0.38 17.00 -0.89
CA LEU A 26 -1.24 16.51 0.17
C LEU A 26 -1.48 17.62 1.19
N ALA A 27 -2.72 17.89 1.47
CA ALA A 27 -3.12 18.90 2.48
C ALA A 27 -2.96 18.36 3.90
N ASN A 28 -2.88 17.04 4.09
CA ASN A 28 -2.86 16.34 5.37
C ASN A 28 -3.89 16.94 6.33
N TYR A 29 -5.14 17.11 5.85
CA TYR A 29 -6.17 17.89 6.56
C TYR A 29 -6.49 17.32 7.93
N SER A 30 -6.54 16.02 8.05
CA SER A 30 -6.81 15.28 9.28
C SER A 30 -5.60 15.32 10.23
N ASP A 31 -4.39 15.43 9.69
CA ASP A 31 -3.16 15.46 10.46
C ASP A 31 -2.66 16.90 10.71
N LYS A 32 -2.98 17.43 11.89
CA LYS A 32 -2.53 18.80 12.29
C LYS A 32 -1.02 18.92 12.45
N THR A 33 -0.31 17.81 12.64
CA THR A 33 1.16 17.82 12.74
C THR A 33 1.81 17.85 11.37
N MET A 34 1.12 17.44 10.31
CA MET A 34 1.63 17.23 8.95
C MET A 34 2.70 16.11 8.84
N LEU A 35 3.03 15.39 9.91
CA LEU A 35 4.21 14.52 9.99
C LEU A 35 3.90 13.02 9.85
N ARG A 36 2.63 12.59 9.96
CA ARG A 36 2.29 11.16 10.04
C ARG A 36 2.65 10.40 8.76
N ASN A 37 2.27 10.94 7.60
CA ASN A 37 2.70 10.37 6.32
C ASN A 37 4.23 10.37 6.17
N ALA A 38 4.88 11.47 6.55
CA ALA A 38 6.34 11.56 6.49
C ALA A 38 7.02 10.50 7.38
N LEU A 39 6.55 10.33 8.61
CA LEU A 39 7.09 9.30 9.52
C LEU A 39 6.88 7.89 8.98
N ALA A 40 5.72 7.60 8.40
CA ALA A 40 5.48 6.30 7.78
C ALA A 40 6.42 6.07 6.58
N PHE A 41 6.66 7.09 5.76
CA PHE A 41 7.59 6.99 4.63
C PHE A 41 9.04 6.78 5.10
N GLU A 42 9.46 7.43 6.20
CA GLU A 42 10.78 7.14 6.81
C GLU A 42 10.90 5.67 7.24
N LEU A 43 9.86 5.09 7.84
CA LEU A 43 9.84 3.65 8.13
C LEU A 43 9.87 2.81 6.84
N GLY A 44 9.20 3.28 5.80
CA GLY A 44 9.22 2.65 4.47
C GLY A 44 10.63 2.61 3.87
N TYR A 45 11.41 3.68 3.99
CA TYR A 45 12.80 3.72 3.50
C TYR A 45 13.73 2.77 4.27
N LEU A 46 13.41 2.44 5.51
CA LEU A 46 14.14 1.44 6.31
C LEU A 46 13.69 0.01 6.03
N SER A 47 12.62 -0.17 5.25
CA SER A 47 12.03 -1.45 4.94
C SER A 47 12.63 -2.09 3.68
N LYS A 48 12.18 -3.32 3.38
CA LYS A 48 12.46 -4.04 2.12
C LYS A 48 11.33 -3.90 1.10
N LEU A 49 10.41 -2.96 1.30
CA LEU A 49 9.39 -2.66 0.29
C LEU A 49 10.06 -2.14 -0.97
N ASP A 50 9.60 -2.58 -2.13
CA ASP A 50 10.24 -2.28 -3.41
C ASP A 50 10.30 -0.78 -3.71
N TRP A 51 9.34 -0.02 -3.20
CA TRP A 51 9.27 1.41 -3.37
C TRP A 51 8.47 2.08 -2.24
N THR A 52 8.93 3.27 -1.84
CA THR A 52 8.24 4.17 -0.91
C THR A 52 8.26 5.58 -1.53
N PRO A 53 7.13 6.31 -1.54
CA PRO A 53 7.07 7.66 -2.10
C PRO A 53 8.05 8.62 -1.43
N ASN A 54 8.75 9.43 -2.22
CA ASN A 54 9.50 10.58 -1.70
C ASN A 54 8.53 11.68 -1.26
N TYR A 55 8.96 12.52 -0.31
CA TYR A 55 8.17 13.65 0.14
C TYR A 55 9.01 14.90 0.42
N HIS A 56 8.36 16.06 0.30
CA HIS A 56 8.94 17.35 0.66
C HIS A 56 7.85 18.31 1.15
N PHE A 57 8.15 19.13 2.15
CA PHE A 57 7.21 20.14 2.63
C PHE A 57 7.48 21.48 1.98
N ALA A 58 6.45 22.12 1.45
CA ALA A 58 6.55 23.46 0.87
C ALA A 58 5.29 24.29 1.10
N GLU A 59 5.47 25.59 1.25
CA GLU A 59 4.37 26.55 1.18
C GLU A 59 3.93 26.73 -0.27
N VAL A 60 2.64 26.69 -0.49
CA VAL A 60 2.03 26.73 -1.83
C VAL A 60 1.33 28.04 -2.05
N VAL A 61 1.64 28.69 -3.16
CA VAL A 61 0.94 29.90 -3.66
C VAL A 61 0.29 29.54 -4.99
N ILE A 62 -1.03 29.71 -5.11
CA ILE A 62 -1.79 29.49 -6.35
C ILE A 62 -2.45 30.81 -6.75
N ASN A 63 -2.14 31.30 -7.95
CA ASN A 63 -2.67 32.56 -8.47
C ASN A 63 -2.48 33.74 -7.49
N GLY A 64 -1.29 33.85 -6.93
CA GLY A 64 -0.92 34.91 -5.99
C GLY A 64 -1.52 34.78 -4.58
N LYS A 65 -2.25 33.69 -4.29
CA LYS A 65 -2.88 33.45 -2.98
C LYS A 65 -2.16 32.31 -2.24
N LEU A 66 -1.66 32.60 -1.04
CA LEU A 66 -1.07 31.58 -0.17
C LEU A 66 -2.14 30.54 0.22
N LYS A 67 -1.82 29.28 0.00
CA LYS A 67 -2.64 28.10 0.37
C LYS A 67 -2.15 27.42 1.65
N GLY A 68 -0.96 27.78 2.09
CA GLY A 68 -0.28 27.24 3.28
C GLY A 68 0.63 26.07 2.96
N LEU A 69 1.03 25.36 4.01
CA LEU A 69 1.97 24.24 3.93
C LEU A 69 1.32 22.99 3.33
N TYR A 70 2.01 22.33 2.41
CA TYR A 70 1.63 21.06 1.79
C TYR A 70 2.80 20.08 1.84
N GLN A 71 2.48 18.80 1.88
CA GLN A 71 3.43 17.74 1.61
C GLN A 71 3.37 17.40 0.11
N PHE A 72 4.43 17.72 -0.61
CA PHE A 72 4.63 17.23 -1.97
C PHE A 72 5.06 15.78 -1.91
N THR A 73 4.53 14.97 -2.81
CA THR A 73 4.89 13.56 -2.89
C THR A 73 4.61 13.01 -4.28
N GLU A 74 5.15 11.87 -4.54
CA GLU A 74 4.86 11.09 -5.72
C GLU A 74 3.50 10.40 -5.59
N LYS A 75 2.81 10.21 -6.71
CA LYS A 75 1.60 9.41 -6.76
C LYS A 75 1.95 7.92 -6.73
N VAL A 76 1.15 7.12 -6.04
CA VAL A 76 1.22 5.65 -6.16
C VAL A 76 0.76 5.28 -7.56
N GLU A 77 1.70 4.89 -8.40
CA GLU A 77 1.50 4.39 -9.76
C GLU A 77 2.73 3.58 -10.18
N THR A 78 2.69 2.98 -11.34
CA THR A 78 3.81 2.19 -11.86
C THR A 78 4.80 3.06 -12.62
N GLY A 79 6.03 2.57 -12.79
CA GLY A 79 7.06 3.22 -13.57
C GLY A 79 8.38 2.45 -13.57
N ASP A 80 9.16 2.63 -14.63
CA ASP A 80 10.38 1.84 -14.84
C ASP A 80 11.53 2.20 -13.88
N TYR A 81 11.59 3.46 -13.44
CA TYR A 81 12.74 3.98 -12.71
C TYR A 81 12.42 4.56 -11.33
N ASN A 82 11.22 5.08 -11.14
CA ASN A 82 10.90 5.98 -10.03
C ASN A 82 9.53 5.72 -9.38
N ARG A 83 8.93 4.59 -9.65
CA ARG A 83 7.63 4.15 -9.11
C ARG A 83 7.67 2.63 -8.87
N VAL A 84 6.51 2.07 -8.62
CA VAL A 84 6.37 0.61 -8.48
C VAL A 84 6.73 -0.08 -9.79
N LYS A 85 7.70 -0.96 -9.76
CA LYS A 85 8.16 -1.70 -10.94
C LYS A 85 7.39 -3.00 -11.08
N ILE A 86 6.57 -3.09 -12.11
CA ILE A 86 5.79 -4.30 -12.40
C ILE A 86 6.24 -5.00 -13.70
N GLY A 87 7.09 -4.35 -14.52
CA GLY A 87 7.43 -4.85 -15.86
C GLY A 87 6.23 -4.83 -16.80
N ASP A 88 6.37 -5.46 -17.96
CA ASP A 88 5.37 -5.42 -19.03
C ASP A 88 4.13 -6.29 -18.73
N GLU A 89 4.27 -7.31 -17.88
CA GLU A 89 3.20 -8.27 -17.58
C GLU A 89 2.86 -8.35 -16.08
N GLY A 90 3.14 -7.29 -15.35
CA GLY A 90 2.82 -7.20 -13.93
C GLY A 90 1.55 -6.42 -13.67
N PHE A 91 1.24 -6.28 -12.37
CA PHE A 91 0.03 -5.60 -11.91
C PHE A 91 0.30 -4.82 -10.63
N LEU A 92 -0.27 -3.62 -10.56
CA LEU A 92 -0.44 -2.87 -9.32
C LEU A 92 -1.90 -3.00 -8.90
N LEU A 93 -2.12 -3.46 -7.68
CA LEU A 93 -3.43 -3.71 -7.11
C LEU A 93 -3.64 -2.84 -5.88
N GLU A 94 -4.89 -2.48 -5.63
CA GLU A 94 -5.32 -1.81 -4.39
C GLU A 94 -6.50 -2.56 -3.78
N VAL A 95 -6.46 -2.86 -2.49
CA VAL A 95 -7.66 -3.27 -1.76
C VAL A 95 -8.36 -2.01 -1.28
N ASP A 96 -9.62 -1.85 -1.67
CA ASP A 96 -10.42 -0.67 -1.34
C ASP A 96 -11.90 -1.04 -1.13
N GLN A 97 -12.71 -0.05 -0.80
CA GLN A 97 -14.16 -0.19 -0.60
C GLN A 97 -14.93 0.15 -1.88
N LEU A 98 -16.04 -0.56 -2.12
CA LEU A 98 -16.91 -0.31 -3.28
C LEU A 98 -17.40 1.14 -3.38
N SER A 99 -17.53 1.83 -2.25
CA SER A 99 -17.96 3.23 -2.22
C SER A 99 -16.86 4.24 -2.58
N ARG A 100 -15.63 3.79 -2.78
CA ARG A 100 -14.45 4.63 -3.04
C ARG A 100 -13.89 4.47 -4.45
N ILE A 101 -14.26 3.40 -5.14
CA ILE A 101 -13.83 3.13 -6.51
C ILE A 101 -14.69 3.89 -7.51
N ASP A 102 -14.10 4.28 -8.62
CA ASP A 102 -14.79 4.92 -9.74
C ASP A 102 -15.58 3.86 -10.56
N PHE A 103 -16.57 4.33 -11.31
CA PHE A 103 -17.46 3.42 -12.07
C PHE A 103 -16.72 2.60 -13.15
N ASP A 104 -15.63 3.13 -13.68
CA ASP A 104 -14.79 2.53 -14.70
C ASP A 104 -13.58 1.75 -14.13
N ASP A 105 -13.41 1.75 -12.81
CA ASP A 105 -12.37 0.95 -12.18
C ASP A 105 -12.60 -0.55 -12.38
N ILE A 106 -11.60 -1.24 -12.89
CA ILE A 106 -11.62 -2.70 -13.03
C ILE A 106 -11.30 -3.34 -11.69
N SER A 107 -12.24 -4.14 -11.18
CA SER A 107 -12.14 -4.74 -9.85
C SER A 107 -12.72 -6.15 -9.79
N PHE A 108 -12.35 -6.89 -8.75
CA PHE A 108 -12.88 -8.22 -8.46
C PHE A 108 -12.89 -8.52 -6.97
N TRP A 109 -13.81 -9.36 -6.55
CA TRP A 109 -13.92 -9.84 -5.17
C TRP A 109 -13.23 -11.18 -4.98
N THR A 110 -12.59 -11.36 -3.82
CA THR A 110 -12.14 -12.66 -3.34
C THR A 110 -13.23 -13.36 -2.51
N GLU A 111 -13.00 -14.62 -2.14
CA GLU A 111 -13.92 -15.38 -1.28
C GLU A 111 -14.02 -14.80 0.14
N LYS A 112 -12.94 -14.20 0.63
CA LYS A 112 -12.94 -13.48 1.93
C LYS A 112 -13.50 -12.06 1.83
N LYS A 113 -14.15 -11.74 0.69
CA LYS A 113 -14.81 -10.45 0.44
C LYS A 113 -13.85 -9.26 0.49
N LEU A 114 -12.65 -9.46 0.02
CA LEU A 114 -11.73 -8.36 -0.27
C LEU A 114 -11.96 -7.89 -1.69
N LEU A 115 -12.15 -6.58 -1.87
CA LEU A 115 -12.30 -5.96 -3.18
C LEU A 115 -10.93 -5.51 -3.67
N PHE A 116 -10.41 -6.16 -4.70
CA PHE A 116 -9.20 -5.76 -5.38
C PHE A 116 -9.54 -4.91 -6.60
N VAL A 117 -8.89 -3.76 -6.71
CA VAL A 117 -8.94 -2.84 -7.84
C VAL A 117 -7.62 -2.97 -8.60
N VAL A 118 -7.67 -3.14 -9.92
CA VAL A 118 -6.45 -3.11 -10.75
C VAL A 118 -6.13 -1.65 -11.07
N LYS A 119 -5.01 -1.16 -10.54
CA LYS A 119 -4.56 0.23 -10.73
C LYS A 119 -3.65 0.39 -11.95
N ASP A 120 -2.98 -0.68 -12.34
CA ASP A 120 -2.12 -0.75 -13.53
C ASP A 120 -1.88 -2.23 -13.87
N PRO A 121 -1.91 -2.60 -15.17
CA PRO A 121 -2.23 -1.77 -16.33
C PRO A 121 -3.72 -1.43 -16.43
N ASP A 122 -4.05 -0.46 -17.29
CA ASP A 122 -5.44 -0.22 -17.68
C ASP A 122 -5.96 -1.47 -18.40
N LEU A 123 -7.01 -2.08 -17.89
CA LEU A 123 -7.59 -3.33 -18.41
C LEU A 123 -9.03 -3.14 -18.85
N GLU A 124 -9.45 -4.02 -19.75
CA GLU A 124 -10.87 -4.17 -20.11
C GLU A 124 -11.53 -5.27 -19.29
N SER A 125 -12.82 -5.10 -19.00
CA SER A 125 -13.61 -6.14 -18.34
C SER A 125 -13.62 -7.42 -19.18
N GLY A 126 -13.28 -8.56 -18.53
CA GLY A 126 -13.22 -9.86 -19.19
C GLY A 126 -11.96 -10.12 -20.01
N SER A 127 -10.94 -9.23 -19.92
CA SER A 127 -9.66 -9.48 -20.56
C SER A 127 -8.94 -10.70 -19.97
N SER A 128 -8.05 -11.33 -20.74
CA SER A 128 -7.25 -12.48 -20.28
C SER A 128 -6.31 -12.09 -19.15
N GLU A 129 -5.80 -10.86 -19.17
CA GLU A 129 -4.92 -10.28 -18.15
C GLU A 129 -5.65 -10.12 -16.82
N LEU A 130 -6.90 -9.65 -16.86
CA LEU A 130 -7.75 -9.58 -15.66
C LEU A 130 -8.00 -10.96 -15.05
N GLU A 131 -8.38 -11.94 -15.87
CA GLU A 131 -8.62 -13.30 -15.37
C GLU A 131 -7.34 -13.96 -14.83
N LYS A 132 -6.19 -13.64 -15.39
CA LYS A 132 -4.88 -14.11 -14.92
C LYS A 132 -4.57 -13.59 -13.51
N ILE A 133 -4.63 -12.28 -13.30
CA ILE A 133 -4.31 -11.70 -11.97
C ILE A 133 -5.36 -12.07 -10.93
N LYS A 134 -6.62 -12.05 -11.29
CA LYS A 134 -7.72 -12.50 -10.43
C LYS A 134 -7.53 -13.95 -9.98
N SER A 135 -7.23 -14.86 -10.92
CA SER A 135 -6.97 -16.26 -10.61
C SER A 135 -5.79 -16.43 -9.68
N TYR A 136 -4.71 -15.65 -9.88
CA TYR A 136 -3.53 -15.70 -9.00
C TYR A 136 -3.85 -15.24 -7.57
N VAL A 137 -4.57 -14.13 -7.42
CA VAL A 137 -4.97 -13.60 -6.10
C VAL A 137 -5.91 -14.57 -5.39
N ILE A 138 -6.92 -15.10 -6.09
CA ILE A 138 -7.86 -16.08 -5.53
C ILE A 138 -7.13 -17.37 -5.14
N GLN A 139 -6.20 -17.86 -5.97
CA GLN A 139 -5.39 -19.03 -5.62
C GLN A 139 -4.51 -18.77 -4.40
N THR A 140 -3.90 -17.58 -4.31
CA THR A 140 -3.12 -17.17 -3.13
C THR A 140 -3.98 -17.21 -1.88
N GLU A 141 -5.18 -16.65 -1.92
CA GLU A 141 -6.11 -16.65 -0.79
C GLU A 141 -6.55 -18.09 -0.42
N ASN A 142 -6.87 -18.94 -1.41
CA ASN A 142 -7.27 -20.31 -1.18
C ASN A 142 -6.15 -21.13 -0.52
N VAL A 143 -4.91 -20.97 -0.96
CA VAL A 143 -3.77 -21.61 -0.32
C VAL A 143 -3.57 -21.08 1.09
N LEU A 144 -3.64 -19.77 1.30
CA LEU A 144 -3.48 -19.15 2.62
C LEU A 144 -4.52 -19.64 3.63
N TYR A 145 -5.74 -19.92 3.20
CA TYR A 145 -6.81 -20.42 4.07
C TYR A 145 -7.00 -21.96 4.03
N GLY A 146 -6.19 -22.67 3.24
CA GLY A 146 -6.17 -24.13 3.19
C GLY A 146 -5.53 -24.76 4.42
N ASP A 147 -5.67 -26.08 4.56
CA ASP A 147 -5.16 -26.84 5.72
C ASP A 147 -3.63 -26.87 5.77
N GLU A 148 -2.97 -26.92 4.60
CA GLU A 148 -1.50 -26.97 4.46
C GLU A 148 -0.91 -25.59 4.13
N PHE A 149 -1.51 -24.50 4.63
CA PHE A 149 -1.12 -23.14 4.25
C PHE A 149 0.34 -22.80 4.58
N ASP A 150 0.90 -23.38 5.62
CA ASP A 150 2.26 -23.17 6.12
C ASP A 150 3.29 -24.18 5.61
N ASP A 151 2.90 -25.08 4.69
CA ASP A 151 3.87 -25.98 4.06
C ASP A 151 4.94 -25.20 3.29
N PRO A 152 6.24 -25.46 3.52
CA PRO A 152 7.33 -24.66 2.91
C PRO A 152 7.42 -24.78 1.39
N ASN A 153 6.83 -25.80 0.76
CA ASN A 153 6.92 -26.05 -0.67
C ASN A 153 5.62 -25.69 -1.42
N THR A 154 4.48 -25.85 -0.79
CA THR A 154 3.16 -25.70 -1.41
C THR A 154 2.30 -24.61 -0.77
N GLY A 155 2.64 -24.18 0.45
CA GLY A 155 1.90 -23.20 1.20
C GLY A 155 2.08 -21.76 0.70
N TYR A 156 1.63 -20.78 1.50
CA TYR A 156 1.55 -19.37 1.13
C TYR A 156 2.89 -18.77 0.70
N SER A 157 4.01 -19.24 1.26
CA SER A 157 5.35 -18.73 0.95
C SER A 157 5.76 -18.92 -0.51
N LYS A 158 5.07 -19.79 -1.25
CA LYS A 158 5.22 -19.95 -2.70
C LYS A 158 4.57 -18.79 -3.48
N TYR A 159 3.52 -18.20 -2.94
CA TYR A 159 2.67 -17.23 -3.63
C TYR A 159 2.92 -15.79 -3.22
N ILE A 160 3.33 -15.56 -1.97
CA ILE A 160 3.61 -14.22 -1.46
C ILE A 160 5.09 -14.01 -1.14
N ASP A 161 5.56 -12.78 -1.26
CA ASP A 161 6.86 -12.36 -0.74
C ASP A 161 6.72 -12.07 0.75
N VAL A 162 7.15 -13.03 1.57
CA VAL A 162 6.96 -12.99 3.03
C VAL A 162 7.63 -11.78 3.67
N ASP A 163 8.79 -11.35 3.16
CA ASP A 163 9.53 -10.21 3.73
C ASP A 163 8.75 -8.90 3.50
N SER A 164 8.12 -8.71 2.34
CA SER A 164 7.29 -7.54 2.09
C SER A 164 6.04 -7.50 2.99
N PHE A 165 5.42 -8.66 3.26
CA PHE A 165 4.29 -8.76 4.19
C PHE A 165 4.71 -8.45 5.62
N VAL A 166 5.87 -8.90 6.06
CA VAL A 166 6.43 -8.61 7.39
C VAL A 166 6.70 -7.10 7.55
N ASP A 167 7.39 -6.48 6.60
CA ASP A 167 7.72 -5.06 6.68
C ASP A 167 6.47 -4.17 6.59
N TRP A 168 5.56 -4.47 5.67
CA TRP A 168 4.28 -3.78 5.57
C TRP A 168 3.48 -3.89 6.87
N TYR A 169 3.38 -5.11 7.43
CA TYR A 169 2.70 -5.33 8.70
C TYR A 169 3.32 -4.50 9.83
N LEU A 170 4.64 -4.55 9.98
CA LEU A 170 5.32 -3.82 11.05
C LEU A 170 5.10 -2.31 10.96
N ILE A 171 5.21 -1.71 9.77
CA ILE A 171 4.98 -0.28 9.58
C ILE A 171 3.54 0.09 9.97
N ASN A 172 2.57 -0.68 9.49
CA ASN A 172 1.15 -0.42 9.74
C ASN A 172 0.74 -0.72 11.19
N GLU A 173 1.31 -1.75 11.83
CA GLU A 173 1.02 -2.08 13.24
C GLU A 173 1.65 -1.06 14.20
N ILE A 174 2.90 -0.65 13.99
CA ILE A 174 3.57 0.38 14.81
C ILE A 174 2.80 1.70 14.74
N SER A 175 2.31 2.05 13.59
CA SER A 175 1.51 3.26 13.36
C SER A 175 0.04 3.10 13.76
N LYS A 176 -0.43 1.87 13.98
CA LYS A 176 -1.85 1.52 14.13
C LYS A 176 -2.70 2.17 13.05
N ASN A 177 -2.27 2.01 11.78
CA ASN A 177 -2.99 2.55 10.65
C ASN A 177 -4.37 1.90 10.54
N ASN A 178 -5.42 2.71 10.69
CA ASN A 178 -6.78 2.21 10.76
C ASN A 178 -7.23 1.50 9.48
N ASP A 179 -6.81 1.98 8.33
CA ASP A 179 -7.23 1.45 7.04
C ASP A 179 -6.48 0.16 6.65
N ALA A 180 -5.37 -0.13 7.32
CA ALA A 180 -4.53 -1.30 7.04
C ALA A 180 -5.15 -2.66 7.43
N ILE A 181 -6.38 -2.67 7.94
CA ILE A 181 -7.16 -3.92 8.11
C ILE A 181 -7.78 -4.41 6.79
N PHE A 182 -7.18 -4.11 5.66
CA PHE A 182 -7.69 -4.36 4.31
C PHE A 182 -9.00 -3.59 4.05
N PHE A 183 -9.07 -2.38 4.61
CA PHE A 183 -10.23 -1.51 4.42
C PHE A 183 -10.05 -0.63 3.18
N SER A 184 -8.95 0.12 3.08
CA SER A 184 -8.63 0.92 1.90
C SER A 184 -7.14 1.25 1.82
N SER A 185 -6.69 1.71 0.65
CA SER A 185 -5.30 2.14 0.41
C SER A 185 -4.26 1.06 0.74
N VAL A 186 -4.64 -0.22 0.63
CA VAL A 186 -3.74 -1.36 0.81
C VAL A 186 -3.25 -1.81 -0.56
N TYR A 187 -2.03 -1.44 -0.89
CA TYR A 187 -1.43 -1.74 -2.19
C TYR A 187 -0.67 -3.04 -2.19
N MET A 188 -0.74 -3.73 -3.31
CA MET A 188 0.04 -4.92 -3.63
C MET A 188 0.55 -4.83 -5.07
N ASN A 189 1.68 -5.45 -5.34
CA ASN A 189 2.17 -5.57 -6.70
C ASN A 189 2.56 -7.01 -7.03
N TYR A 190 2.48 -7.34 -8.29
CA TYR A 190 2.81 -8.65 -8.82
C TYR A 190 3.57 -8.50 -10.13
N VAL A 191 4.68 -9.20 -10.25
CA VAL A 191 5.42 -9.35 -11.50
C VAL A 191 5.22 -10.78 -11.97
N GLN A 192 4.96 -10.97 -13.26
CA GLN A 192 4.68 -12.30 -13.80
C GLN A 192 5.78 -13.31 -13.48
N GLY A 193 5.39 -14.48 -13.02
CA GLY A 193 6.29 -15.53 -12.56
C GLY A 193 6.95 -15.29 -11.21
N GLY A 194 6.69 -14.12 -10.60
CA GLY A 194 7.11 -13.77 -9.26
C GLY A 194 6.06 -14.09 -8.20
N LYS A 195 6.16 -13.40 -7.07
CA LYS A 195 5.26 -13.50 -5.94
C LYS A 195 4.49 -12.19 -5.74
N LEU A 196 3.30 -12.30 -5.16
CA LEU A 196 2.55 -11.13 -4.73
C LEU A 196 3.30 -10.45 -3.58
N LYS A 197 3.52 -9.14 -3.68
CA LYS A 197 4.22 -8.32 -2.70
C LYS A 197 3.28 -7.29 -2.10
N MET A 198 3.41 -7.03 -0.81
CA MET A 198 2.80 -5.87 -0.18
C MET A 198 3.54 -4.59 -0.55
N GLY A 199 2.81 -3.49 -0.62
CA GLY A 199 3.32 -2.16 -0.88
C GLY A 199 2.97 -1.62 -2.27
N PRO A 200 3.18 -0.30 -2.44
CA PRO A 200 3.76 0.63 -1.47
C PRO A 200 2.84 0.95 -0.27
N ILE A 201 3.43 1.55 0.76
CA ILE A 201 2.65 2.11 1.87
C ILE A 201 2.06 3.47 1.49
N TRP A 202 0.84 3.75 1.95
CA TRP A 202 0.11 4.97 1.63
C TRP A 202 -0.92 5.33 2.70
N ASP A 203 -1.25 6.62 2.81
CA ASP A 203 -2.38 7.19 3.56
C ASP A 203 -2.35 6.96 5.08
N PHE A 204 -1.37 7.59 5.74
CA PHE A 204 -1.18 7.50 7.19
C PHE A 204 -1.71 8.72 7.95
N ASP A 205 -2.51 9.59 7.36
CA ASP A 205 -2.95 10.83 7.99
C ASP A 205 -3.85 10.60 9.21
N ILE A 206 -4.51 9.44 9.31
CA ILE A 206 -5.31 9.00 10.47
C ILE A 206 -4.58 7.99 11.38
N ALA A 207 -3.33 7.65 11.08
CA ALA A 207 -2.49 6.74 11.89
C ALA A 207 -1.85 7.44 13.11
N PHE A 208 -0.97 6.74 13.82
CA PHE A 208 -0.21 7.27 14.97
C PHE A 208 -1.08 7.99 16.00
N GLY A 209 -2.21 7.38 16.37
CA GLY A 209 -3.12 7.88 17.40
C GLY A 209 -3.90 9.15 17.00
N ASN A 210 -4.01 9.45 15.71
CA ASN A 210 -4.76 10.63 15.24
C ASN A 210 -6.29 10.44 15.23
N ILE A 211 -6.77 9.27 15.59
CA ILE A 211 -8.19 8.94 15.73
C ILE A 211 -8.45 8.33 17.11
N ASN A 212 -9.67 8.45 17.59
CA ASN A 212 -10.11 7.98 18.91
C ASN A 212 -11.17 6.87 18.84
N TYR A 213 -11.23 6.16 17.74
CA TYR A 213 -12.06 4.98 17.55
C TYR A 213 -11.21 3.75 17.23
N ASN A 214 -11.78 2.55 17.38
CA ASN A 214 -11.08 1.27 17.21
C ASN A 214 -9.87 1.06 18.15
N ASN A 215 -9.78 1.82 19.22
CA ASN A 215 -8.65 1.85 20.17
C ASN A 215 -7.30 2.21 19.53
N ASN A 216 -7.29 2.88 18.37
CA ASN A 216 -6.05 3.23 17.66
C ASN A 216 -5.26 4.35 18.33
N GLU A 217 -5.87 5.08 19.27
CA GLU A 217 -5.18 6.04 20.15
C GLU A 217 -4.34 5.37 21.24
N LYS A 218 -4.54 4.08 21.52
CA LYS A 218 -3.83 3.34 22.54
C LYS A 218 -2.50 2.80 22.00
N ILE A 219 -1.46 2.87 22.83
CA ILE A 219 -0.14 2.36 22.47
C ILE A 219 0.00 0.85 22.66
N ASP A 220 -0.85 0.24 23.46
CA ASP A 220 -0.86 -1.20 23.75
C ASP A 220 -1.77 -1.98 22.80
N GLY A 221 -1.61 -3.31 22.80
CA GLY A 221 -2.38 -4.23 21.96
C GLY A 221 -2.01 -4.18 20.48
N PHE A 222 -2.65 -5.06 19.71
CA PHE A 222 -2.47 -5.18 18.27
C PHE A 222 -3.75 -4.77 17.54
N TYR A 223 -3.60 -4.18 16.37
CA TYR A 223 -4.72 -3.78 15.52
C TYR A 223 -4.64 -4.43 14.13
N VAL A 224 -3.57 -4.18 13.38
CA VAL A 224 -3.38 -4.69 12.01
C VAL A 224 -3.16 -6.20 11.99
N LYS A 225 -2.68 -6.77 13.08
CA LYS A 225 -2.60 -8.23 13.26
C LYS A 225 -3.93 -8.94 13.01
N ASN A 226 -5.06 -8.26 13.20
CA ASN A 226 -6.40 -8.81 12.99
C ASN A 226 -6.92 -8.63 11.54
N ALA A 227 -6.12 -8.07 10.65
CA ALA A 227 -6.46 -7.98 9.24
C ALA A 227 -6.53 -9.38 8.61
N PRO A 228 -7.45 -9.66 7.66
CA PRO A 228 -7.80 -11.03 7.24
C PRO A 228 -6.61 -11.93 6.90
N TRP A 229 -5.77 -11.54 5.95
CA TRP A 229 -4.62 -12.34 5.55
C TRP A 229 -3.51 -12.34 6.61
N ILE A 230 -3.34 -11.22 7.31
CA ILE A 230 -2.31 -11.07 8.35
C ILE A 230 -2.63 -11.97 9.56
N GLU A 231 -3.90 -12.00 10.00
CA GLU A 231 -4.33 -12.89 11.09
C GLU A 231 -4.04 -14.36 10.79
N ARG A 232 -4.26 -14.77 9.54
CA ARG A 232 -3.96 -16.14 9.13
C ARG A 232 -2.47 -16.42 9.10
N LEU A 233 -1.64 -15.51 8.60
CA LEU A 233 -0.18 -15.63 8.60
C LEU A 233 0.39 -15.74 10.02
N PHE A 234 -0.19 -15.08 11.00
CA PHE A 234 0.22 -15.19 12.42
C PHE A 234 -0.05 -16.56 13.04
N GLN A 235 -0.77 -17.46 12.38
CA GLN A 235 -0.93 -18.84 12.82
C GLN A 235 0.30 -19.71 12.47
N ASP A 236 1.15 -19.25 11.54
CA ASP A 236 2.41 -19.90 11.21
C ASP A 236 3.57 -19.37 12.09
N LYS A 237 4.26 -20.30 12.75
CA LYS A 237 5.43 -19.98 13.59
C LYS A 237 6.57 -19.34 12.79
N PHE A 238 6.76 -19.75 11.54
CA PHE A 238 7.80 -19.18 10.67
C PHE A 238 7.54 -17.69 10.42
N PHE A 239 6.31 -17.32 10.09
CA PHE A 239 5.93 -15.90 9.93
C PHE A 239 6.15 -15.11 11.22
N VAL A 240 5.71 -15.65 12.35
CA VAL A 240 5.88 -15.01 13.67
C VAL A 240 7.35 -14.76 14.00
N GLU A 241 8.22 -15.74 13.75
CA GLU A 241 9.66 -15.58 14.01
C GLU A 241 10.30 -14.56 13.04
N LYS A 242 9.86 -14.49 11.79
CA LYS A 242 10.29 -13.44 10.86
C LYS A 242 9.89 -12.05 11.36
N VAL A 243 8.65 -11.86 11.81
CA VAL A 243 8.19 -10.59 12.37
C VAL A 243 9.02 -10.19 13.59
N LYS A 244 9.24 -11.09 14.55
CA LYS A 244 10.07 -10.83 15.73
C LYS A 244 11.50 -10.46 15.38
N SER A 245 12.11 -11.22 14.47
CA SER A 245 13.49 -10.98 14.02
C SER A 245 13.61 -9.60 13.36
N ARG A 246 12.65 -9.25 12.52
CA ARG A 246 12.65 -7.97 11.81
C ARG A 246 12.40 -6.77 12.74
N TYR A 247 11.53 -6.93 13.71
CA TYR A 247 11.25 -5.90 14.72
C TYR A 247 12.47 -5.57 15.59
N ASN A 248 13.32 -6.56 15.89
CA ASN A 248 14.52 -6.41 16.73
C ASN A 248 15.76 -5.93 15.94
N TYR A 249 15.66 -5.77 14.63
CA TYR A 249 16.74 -5.29 13.78
C TYR A 249 16.79 -3.77 13.72
#